data_d4c5a69dd117a0ec54d8bd28455b70e6
#
_entry.id   d4c5a69dd117a0ec54d8bd28455b70e6
#
_cell.length_a   1.000
_cell.length_b   1.000
_cell.length_c   1.000
_cell.angle_alpha   90.00
_cell.angle_beta   90.00
_cell.angle_gamma   90.00
#
_symmetry.space_group_name_H-M   'P 1'
#
loop_
_entity.id
_entity.type
_entity.pdbx_description
1 polymer ?
#
loop_
_entity_poly.entity_id
_entity_poly.type
_entity_poly.pdbx_seq_one_letter_code
_entity_poly.pdbx_strand_id
1 'polypeptide(L)'
;MRIVGVEDGSFQKNVTKKALLVAVLVTGSKIEHVKAFKITVDGLDATERLSANIRDWAFDALLLSGISFAGFNLIDPMKVFEAFGKPIIIISRTKPNNKTVKRVLRAHFEDWETRWVIFEKLGPVHKTFSLFGKRPVYLEAVYADVEWAAQLICALAFWGRLPEPLRVARLIARGLS
;
A
#
# COMPACT_ATOMS: atom_id res chain seq x y z
N MET A 1 -3.47 5.32 18.50
CA MET A 1 -3.91 5.09 17.14
C MET A 1 -3.28 3.82 16.61
N ARG A 2 -4.06 2.91 16.10
CA ARG A 2 -3.65 1.58 15.59
C ARG A 2 -3.62 1.64 14.06
N ILE A 3 -2.45 1.49 13.47
CA ILE A 3 -2.26 1.70 12.03
C ILE A 3 -1.75 0.41 11.38
N VAL A 4 -2.40 0.02 10.29
CA VAL A 4 -1.93 -1.09 9.44
C VAL A 4 -1.02 -0.54 8.36
N GLY A 5 0.15 -1.15 8.17
CA GLY A 5 1.04 -0.89 7.04
C GLY A 5 1.15 -2.14 6.17
N VAL A 6 1.09 -1.96 4.85
CA VAL A 6 1.13 -3.06 3.86
C VAL A 6 2.23 -2.83 2.84
N GLU A 7 3.08 -3.84 2.64
CA GLU A 7 4.19 -3.83 1.68
C GLU A 7 4.42 -5.23 1.11
N ASP A 8 4.94 -5.34 -0.10
CA ASP A 8 5.32 -6.61 -0.71
C ASP A 8 6.81 -6.93 -0.57
N GLY A 9 7.13 -8.21 -0.70
CA GLY A 9 8.49 -8.73 -0.76
C GLY A 9 9.11 -8.64 -2.15
N SER A 10 10.35 -9.09 -2.24
CA SER A 10 11.05 -9.22 -3.52
C SER A 10 10.49 -10.41 -4.30
N PHE A 11 10.52 -10.30 -5.63
CA PHE A 11 10.18 -11.41 -6.54
C PHE A 11 10.96 -11.27 -7.85
N GLN A 12 11.19 -12.40 -8.52
CA GLN A 12 11.82 -12.41 -9.83
C GLN A 12 10.76 -12.42 -10.92
N LYS A 13 10.77 -11.37 -11.76
CA LYS A 13 9.84 -11.26 -12.89
C LYS A 13 9.97 -12.48 -13.82
N ASN A 14 8.86 -13.01 -14.29
CA ASN A 14 8.76 -14.18 -15.18
C ASN A 14 9.21 -15.53 -14.55
N VAL A 15 9.64 -15.55 -13.31
CA VAL A 15 10.06 -16.78 -12.59
C VAL A 15 9.14 -17.04 -11.40
N THR A 16 8.96 -16.04 -10.57
CA THR A 16 8.16 -16.15 -9.35
C THR A 16 6.67 -16.07 -9.68
N LYS A 17 5.91 -17.11 -9.31
CA LYS A 17 4.45 -17.12 -9.51
C LYS A 17 3.67 -16.45 -8.38
N LYS A 18 4.21 -16.50 -7.17
CA LYS A 18 3.59 -15.89 -5.97
C LYS A 18 4.63 -15.13 -5.18
N ALA A 19 4.34 -13.89 -4.85
CA ALA A 19 5.17 -13.03 -4.00
C ALA A 19 4.55 -12.88 -2.60
N LEU A 20 5.36 -12.47 -1.64
CA LEU A 20 4.94 -12.24 -0.28
C LEU A 20 4.28 -10.86 -0.17
N LEU A 21 3.14 -10.79 0.50
CA LEU A 21 2.53 -9.55 0.98
C LEU A 21 2.55 -9.57 2.52
N VAL A 22 2.95 -8.47 3.13
CA VAL A 22 3.04 -8.35 4.59
C VAL A 22 2.17 -7.21 5.06
N ALA A 23 1.32 -7.50 6.04
CA ALA A 23 0.56 -6.51 6.79
C ALA A 23 1.08 -6.47 8.22
N VAL A 24 1.28 -5.26 8.76
CA VAL A 24 1.75 -5.04 10.13
C VAL A 24 0.81 -4.08 10.84
N LEU A 25 0.32 -4.44 12.01
CA LEU A 25 -0.45 -3.55 12.88
C LEU A 25 0.46 -2.96 13.94
N VAL A 26 0.50 -1.62 14.00
CA VAL A 26 1.38 -0.86 14.91
C VAL A 26 0.57 0.12 15.74
N THR A 27 0.89 0.23 17.02
CA THR A 27 0.41 1.30 17.93
C THR A 27 1.61 2.05 18.51
N GLY A 28 1.77 3.33 18.14
CA GLY A 28 2.99 4.08 18.48
C GLY A 28 4.23 3.39 17.88
N SER A 29 5.13 2.91 18.73
CA SER A 29 6.32 2.15 18.34
C SER A 29 6.15 0.63 18.51
N LYS A 30 5.01 0.17 19.02
CA LYS A 30 4.77 -1.25 19.31
C LYS A 30 4.13 -1.95 18.12
N ILE A 31 4.75 -3.03 17.65
CA ILE A 31 4.16 -3.95 16.69
C ILE A 31 3.20 -4.87 17.46
N GLU A 32 1.91 -4.85 17.12
CA GLU A 32 0.90 -5.71 17.74
C GLU A 32 0.69 -7.01 16.98
N HIS A 33 0.58 -6.90 15.66
CA HIS A 33 0.37 -8.06 14.79
C HIS A 33 1.18 -7.97 13.52
N VAL A 34 1.58 -9.12 13.01
CA VAL A 34 2.20 -9.28 11.70
C VAL A 34 1.52 -10.46 11.00
N LYS A 35 1.14 -10.27 9.75
CA LYS A 35 0.74 -11.36 8.85
C LYS A 35 1.52 -11.27 7.55
N ALA A 36 2.10 -12.42 7.17
CA ALA A 36 2.81 -12.61 5.93
C ALA A 36 2.10 -13.71 5.13
N PHE A 37 1.67 -13.38 3.92
CA PHE A 37 0.89 -14.29 3.07
C PHE A 37 1.24 -14.08 1.60
N LYS A 38 0.96 -15.08 0.77
CA LYS A 38 1.30 -15.03 -0.66
C LYS A 38 0.15 -14.48 -1.50
N ILE A 39 0.51 -13.64 -2.46
CA ILE A 39 -0.37 -13.16 -3.54
C ILE A 39 0.22 -13.56 -4.89
N THR A 40 -0.62 -13.62 -5.91
CA THR A 40 -0.21 -14.02 -7.26
C THR A 40 0.50 -12.87 -7.97
N VAL A 41 1.68 -13.12 -8.53
CA VAL A 41 2.39 -12.11 -9.34
C VAL A 41 1.52 -11.75 -10.54
N ASP A 42 1.31 -10.44 -10.77
CA ASP A 42 0.42 -9.90 -11.79
C ASP A 42 -1.03 -10.41 -11.75
N GLY A 43 -1.45 -10.99 -10.60
CA GLY A 43 -2.81 -11.50 -10.38
C GLY A 43 -3.83 -10.39 -10.06
N LEU A 44 -4.98 -10.81 -9.50
CA LEU A 44 -6.08 -9.93 -9.04
C LEU A 44 -6.55 -10.29 -7.63
N ASP A 45 -5.75 -11.06 -6.88
CA ASP A 45 -6.15 -11.60 -5.58
C ASP A 45 -5.68 -10.77 -4.37
N ALA A 46 -4.90 -9.70 -4.58
CA ALA A 46 -4.28 -8.94 -3.48
C ALA A 46 -5.31 -8.30 -2.54
N THR A 47 -6.38 -7.71 -3.07
CA THR A 47 -7.44 -7.07 -2.26
C THR A 47 -8.13 -8.09 -1.35
N GLU A 48 -8.55 -9.22 -1.92
CA GLU A 48 -9.26 -10.25 -1.16
C GLU A 48 -8.36 -10.92 -0.13
N ARG A 49 -7.11 -11.22 -0.53
CA ARG A 49 -6.11 -11.80 0.37
C ARG A 49 -5.77 -10.88 1.53
N LEU A 50 -5.59 -9.58 1.28
CA LEU A 50 -5.38 -8.61 2.36
C LEU A 50 -6.57 -8.60 3.30
N SER A 51 -7.78 -8.37 2.77
CA SER A 51 -8.99 -8.25 3.57
C SER A 51 -9.26 -9.50 4.42
N ALA A 52 -9.09 -10.68 3.85
CA ALA A 52 -9.26 -11.93 4.59
C ALA A 52 -8.23 -12.11 5.72
N ASN A 53 -6.99 -11.68 5.51
CA ASN A 53 -5.93 -11.86 6.51
C ASN A 53 -6.03 -10.87 7.68
N ILE A 54 -6.55 -9.66 7.48
CA ILE A 54 -6.63 -8.64 8.53
C ILE A 54 -8.05 -8.42 9.07
N ARG A 55 -9.02 -9.23 8.66
CA ARG A 55 -10.45 -9.04 9.00
C ARG A 55 -10.73 -8.95 10.50
N ASP A 56 -9.94 -9.67 11.31
CA ASP A 56 -10.11 -9.72 12.76
C ASP A 56 -9.31 -8.62 13.49
N TRP A 57 -8.63 -7.74 12.74
CA TRP A 57 -7.85 -6.67 13.33
C TRP A 57 -8.71 -5.43 13.58
N ALA A 58 -8.61 -4.87 14.78
CA ALA A 58 -9.17 -3.56 15.06
C ALA A 58 -8.09 -2.50 14.79
N PHE A 59 -8.32 -1.61 13.82
CA PHE A 59 -7.39 -0.53 13.45
C PHE A 59 -8.13 0.75 13.09
N ASP A 60 -7.40 1.87 13.05
CA ASP A 60 -7.95 3.21 12.81
C ASP A 60 -7.73 3.69 11.37
N ALA A 61 -6.61 3.28 10.75
CA ALA A 61 -6.28 3.60 9.36
C ALA A 61 -5.37 2.54 8.74
N LEU A 62 -5.35 2.46 7.41
CA LEU A 62 -4.52 1.55 6.64
C LEU A 62 -3.62 2.33 5.67
N LEU A 63 -2.33 2.02 5.68
CA LEU A 63 -1.32 2.60 4.82
C LEU A 63 -0.88 1.56 3.78
N LEU A 64 -0.93 1.93 2.50
CA LEU A 64 -0.46 1.14 1.37
C LEU A 64 0.81 1.76 0.78
N SER A 65 1.81 0.97 0.47
CA SER A 65 2.98 1.39 -0.29
C SER A 65 2.69 1.34 -1.80
N GLY A 66 1.88 2.29 -2.28
CA GLY A 66 1.26 2.23 -3.60
C GLY A 66 0.01 1.35 -3.61
N ILE A 67 -0.56 1.10 -4.80
CA ILE A 67 -1.68 0.16 -4.98
C ILE A 67 -1.30 -1.09 -5.78
N SER A 68 -0.11 -1.11 -6.39
CA SER A 68 0.41 -2.23 -7.17
C SER A 68 1.40 -3.04 -6.34
N PHE A 69 1.11 -4.31 -6.14
CA PHE A 69 1.92 -5.26 -5.37
C PHE A 69 2.24 -6.47 -6.24
N ALA A 70 3.38 -7.10 -6.03
CA ALA A 70 3.80 -8.25 -6.83
C ALA A 70 3.60 -8.01 -8.35
N GLY A 71 4.13 -6.91 -8.84
CA GLY A 71 3.89 -6.44 -10.20
C GLY A 71 2.62 -5.59 -10.29
N PHE A 72 1.61 -6.03 -11.02
CA PHE A 72 0.33 -5.34 -11.17
C PHE A 72 -0.84 -6.07 -10.50
N ASN A 73 -0.60 -6.81 -9.43
CA ASN A 73 -1.67 -7.30 -8.56
C ASN A 73 -2.13 -6.14 -7.66
N LEU A 74 -3.29 -5.58 -7.98
CA LEU A 74 -3.75 -4.34 -7.39
C LEU A 74 -4.54 -4.58 -6.11
N ILE A 75 -4.28 -3.74 -5.10
CA ILE A 75 -5.21 -3.57 -3.98
C ILE A 75 -6.15 -2.42 -4.32
N ASP A 76 -7.44 -2.72 -4.43
CA ASP A 76 -8.49 -1.73 -4.63
C ASP A 76 -8.85 -1.08 -3.29
N PRO A 77 -8.46 0.20 -3.06
CA PRO A 77 -8.68 0.84 -1.77
C PRO A 77 -10.17 1.11 -1.49
N MET A 78 -11.02 1.20 -2.53
CA MET A 78 -12.46 1.35 -2.34
C MET A 78 -13.07 0.08 -1.74
N LYS A 79 -12.71 -1.10 -2.26
CA LYS A 79 -13.14 -2.39 -1.71
C LYS A 79 -12.62 -2.63 -0.29
N VAL A 80 -11.38 -2.19 -0.01
CA VAL A 80 -10.84 -2.27 1.36
C VAL A 80 -11.62 -1.35 2.30
N PHE A 81 -11.98 -0.13 1.86
CA PHE A 81 -12.84 0.74 2.64
C PHE A 81 -14.23 0.14 2.89
N GLU A 82 -14.85 -0.43 1.86
CA GLU A 82 -16.15 -1.13 1.99
C GLU A 82 -16.10 -2.25 3.03
N ALA A 83 -14.98 -2.97 3.10
CA ALA A 83 -14.81 -4.08 4.05
C ALA A 83 -14.59 -3.63 5.51
N PHE A 84 -13.93 -2.49 5.73
CA PHE A 84 -13.48 -2.09 7.07
C PHE A 84 -14.04 -0.74 7.56
N GLY A 85 -14.56 0.11 6.68
CA GLY A 85 -15.01 1.47 7.03
C GLY A 85 -13.89 2.36 7.57
N LYS A 86 -12.63 2.11 7.20
CA LYS A 86 -11.46 2.83 7.71
C LYS A 86 -10.74 3.58 6.60
N PRO A 87 -10.22 4.80 6.88
CA PRO A 87 -9.49 5.58 5.89
C PRO A 87 -8.24 4.84 5.40
N ILE A 88 -7.95 5.03 4.10
CA ILE A 88 -6.81 4.41 3.43
C ILE A 88 -5.92 5.50 2.86
N ILE A 89 -4.64 5.44 3.18
CA ILE A 89 -3.63 6.36 2.68
C ILE A 89 -2.65 5.57 1.82
N ILE A 90 -2.57 5.94 0.56
CA ILE A 90 -1.63 5.38 -0.39
C ILE A 90 -0.38 6.27 -0.40
N ILE A 91 0.79 5.67 -0.20
CA ILE A 91 2.06 6.41 -0.08
C ILE A 91 3.03 5.91 -1.12
N SER A 92 3.52 6.82 -1.95
CA SER A 92 4.51 6.53 -2.99
C SER A 92 5.81 7.31 -2.73
N ARG A 93 6.96 6.66 -2.89
CA ARG A 93 8.29 7.30 -2.73
C ARG A 93 8.68 8.16 -3.92
N THR A 94 8.06 7.92 -5.05
CA THR A 94 8.24 8.66 -6.32
C THR A 94 6.88 9.14 -6.78
N LYS A 95 6.84 10.27 -7.50
CA LYS A 95 5.59 10.79 -8.04
C LYS A 95 4.97 9.76 -8.99
N PRO A 96 3.73 9.32 -8.75
CA PRO A 96 3.03 8.42 -9.65
C PRO A 96 2.92 8.98 -11.06
N ASN A 97 3.14 8.13 -12.06
CA ASN A 97 3.01 8.47 -13.47
C ASN A 97 1.92 7.62 -14.12
N ASN A 98 0.68 8.06 -13.98
CA ASN A 98 -0.49 7.34 -14.46
C ASN A 98 -0.48 7.13 -16.00
N LYS A 99 0.13 8.04 -16.77
CA LYS A 99 0.27 7.86 -18.23
C LYS A 99 1.14 6.65 -18.57
N THR A 100 2.27 6.52 -17.87
CA THR A 100 3.17 5.36 -18.04
C THR A 100 2.50 4.08 -17.56
N VAL A 101 1.83 4.10 -16.41
CA VAL A 101 1.09 2.94 -15.87
C VAL A 101 0.04 2.46 -16.87
N LYS A 102 -0.81 3.37 -17.39
CA LYS A 102 -1.84 3.02 -18.39
C LYS A 102 -1.25 2.38 -19.64
N ARG A 103 -0.14 2.95 -20.13
CA ARG A 103 0.56 2.40 -21.33
C ARG A 103 1.07 0.98 -21.07
N VAL A 104 1.66 0.73 -19.90
CA VAL A 104 2.18 -0.60 -19.54
C VAL A 104 1.05 -1.60 -19.38
N LEU A 105 -0.04 -1.23 -18.69
CA LEU A 105 -1.21 -2.08 -18.55
C LEU A 105 -1.78 -2.50 -19.90
N ARG A 106 -1.98 -1.55 -20.81
CA ARG A 106 -2.50 -1.83 -22.16
C ARG A 106 -1.59 -2.73 -23.01
N ALA A 107 -0.28 -2.65 -22.80
CA ALA A 107 0.70 -3.43 -23.56
C ALA A 107 0.84 -4.88 -23.07
N HIS A 108 0.54 -5.15 -21.79
CA HIS A 108 0.89 -6.43 -21.16
C HIS A 108 -0.29 -7.18 -20.54
N PHE A 109 -1.48 -6.59 -20.45
CA PHE A 109 -2.63 -7.19 -19.77
C PHE A 109 -3.88 -7.12 -20.66
N GLU A 110 -4.51 -8.26 -20.92
CA GLU A 110 -5.79 -8.30 -21.63
C GLU A 110 -6.91 -7.64 -20.83
N ASP A 111 -6.85 -7.74 -19.50
CA ASP A 111 -7.78 -7.15 -18.54
C ASP A 111 -7.38 -5.74 -18.09
N TRP A 112 -6.59 -5.02 -18.89
CA TRP A 112 -6.04 -3.71 -18.52
C TRP A 112 -7.10 -2.67 -18.14
N GLU A 113 -8.29 -2.70 -18.72
CA GLU A 113 -9.40 -1.78 -18.40
C GLU A 113 -9.88 -2.00 -16.97
N THR A 114 -10.06 -3.25 -16.56
CA THR A 114 -10.45 -3.63 -15.20
C THR A 114 -9.43 -3.13 -14.18
N ARG A 115 -8.13 -3.27 -14.49
CA ARG A 115 -7.05 -2.76 -13.62
C ARG A 115 -7.02 -1.23 -13.60
N TRP A 116 -7.21 -0.61 -14.76
CA TRP A 116 -7.13 0.84 -14.90
C TRP A 116 -8.23 1.57 -14.14
N VAL A 117 -9.43 1.03 -14.06
CA VAL A 117 -10.55 1.60 -13.29
C VAL A 117 -10.18 1.84 -11.82
N ILE A 118 -9.30 1.03 -11.23
CA ILE A 118 -8.85 1.24 -9.85
C ILE A 118 -8.03 2.53 -9.74
N PHE A 119 -7.14 2.78 -10.72
CA PHE A 119 -6.35 4.03 -10.76
C PHE A 119 -7.21 5.26 -11.03
N GLU A 120 -8.24 5.14 -11.85
CA GLU A 120 -9.15 6.27 -12.18
C GLU A 120 -9.98 6.73 -10.99
N LYS A 121 -10.26 5.84 -10.04
CA LYS A 121 -11.00 6.14 -8.81
C LYS A 121 -10.14 6.80 -7.73
N LEU A 122 -8.81 6.80 -7.88
CA LEU A 122 -7.94 7.48 -6.94
C LEU A 122 -8.07 9.00 -7.06
N GLY A 123 -7.95 9.67 -5.94
CA GLY A 123 -7.97 11.13 -5.89
C GLY A 123 -6.66 11.76 -6.41
N PRO A 124 -6.52 13.07 -6.27
CA PRO A 124 -5.31 13.78 -6.68
C PRO A 124 -4.10 13.35 -5.83
N VAL A 125 -2.94 13.35 -6.48
CA VAL A 125 -1.66 13.07 -5.83
C VAL A 125 -1.16 14.33 -5.12
N HIS A 126 -0.95 14.23 -3.81
CA HIS A 126 -0.41 15.29 -2.98
C HIS A 126 1.04 15.00 -2.61
N LYS A 127 1.82 16.06 -2.38
CA LYS A 127 3.22 15.98 -1.98
C LYS A 127 3.34 16.39 -0.53
N THR A 128 4.02 15.58 0.28
CA THR A 128 4.34 15.94 1.67
C THR A 128 5.78 15.53 2.03
N PHE A 129 6.24 16.01 3.19
CA PHE A 129 7.56 15.69 3.73
C PHE A 129 7.39 15.14 5.14
N SER A 130 8.18 14.15 5.50
CA SER A 130 8.35 13.76 6.90
C SER A 130 9.37 14.67 7.59
N LEU A 131 9.31 14.76 8.91
CA LEU A 131 10.23 15.60 9.70
C LEU A 131 11.71 15.29 9.46
N PHE A 132 12.03 14.02 9.22
CA PHE A 132 13.41 13.56 9.04
C PHE A 132 13.76 13.22 7.59
N GLY A 133 12.81 13.35 6.68
CA GLY A 133 12.99 13.02 5.27
C GLY A 133 13.41 14.21 4.42
N LYS A 134 14.62 14.16 3.83
CA LYS A 134 15.10 15.18 2.89
C LYS A 134 14.35 15.14 1.53
N ARG A 135 13.68 14.05 1.22
CA ARG A 135 12.93 13.85 -0.03
C ARG A 135 11.44 13.72 0.26
N PRO A 136 10.58 14.23 -0.61
CA PRO A 136 9.14 14.10 -0.42
C PRO A 136 8.67 12.65 -0.54
N VAL A 137 7.49 12.42 0.01
CA VAL A 137 6.61 11.32 -0.35
C VAL A 137 5.37 11.89 -1.03
N TYR A 138 4.70 11.05 -1.80
CA TYR A 138 3.47 11.39 -2.49
C TYR A 138 2.35 10.56 -1.89
N LEU A 139 1.21 11.20 -1.62
CA LEU A 139 0.07 10.54 -1.01
C LEU A 139 -1.20 10.73 -1.82
N GLU A 140 -2.05 9.74 -1.77
CA GLU A 140 -3.44 9.77 -2.20
C GLU A 140 -4.28 9.31 -1.02
N ALA A 141 -5.28 10.10 -0.64
CA ALA A 141 -6.14 9.83 0.51
C ALA A 141 -7.50 9.32 0.02
N VAL A 142 -7.91 8.16 0.50
CA VAL A 142 -9.18 7.54 0.16
C VAL A 142 -10.04 7.50 1.42
N TYR A 143 -11.18 8.20 1.37
CA TYR A 143 -12.07 8.42 2.53
C TYR A 143 -11.33 9.01 3.74
N ALA A 144 -10.39 9.90 3.46
CA ALA A 144 -9.62 10.63 4.46
C ALA A 144 -9.40 12.08 4.01
N ASP A 145 -9.30 12.97 4.96
CA ASP A 145 -8.82 14.32 4.72
C ASP A 145 -7.31 14.31 4.42
N VAL A 146 -6.90 15.08 3.40
CA VAL A 146 -5.51 15.08 2.91
C VAL A 146 -4.55 15.69 3.92
N GLU A 147 -4.97 16.74 4.63
CA GLU A 147 -4.13 17.41 5.63
C GLU A 147 -3.92 16.48 6.83
N TRP A 148 -4.98 15.82 7.27
CA TRP A 148 -4.89 14.79 8.31
C TRP A 148 -3.96 13.65 7.88
N ALA A 149 -4.08 13.15 6.64
CA ALA A 149 -3.23 12.10 6.11
C ALA A 149 -1.75 12.52 6.08
N ALA A 150 -1.46 13.76 5.66
CA ALA A 150 -0.11 14.30 5.65
C ALA A 150 0.47 14.43 7.08
N GLN A 151 -0.33 14.91 8.05
CA GLN A 151 0.06 14.97 9.45
C GLN A 151 0.35 13.59 10.05
N LEU A 152 -0.49 12.59 9.71
CA LEU A 152 -0.29 11.21 10.13
C LEU A 152 1.02 10.63 9.58
N ILE A 153 1.33 10.87 8.31
CA ILE A 153 2.60 10.48 7.70
C ILE A 153 3.79 11.10 8.44
N CYS A 154 3.73 12.40 8.72
CA CYS A 154 4.76 13.09 9.48
C CYS A 154 4.95 12.50 10.90
N ALA A 155 3.84 12.28 11.60
CA ALA A 155 3.86 11.78 12.99
C ALA A 155 4.38 10.33 13.08
N LEU A 156 4.21 9.51 12.05
CA LEU A 156 4.64 8.11 12.04
C LEU A 156 6.01 7.88 11.39
N ALA A 157 6.62 8.88 10.78
CA ALA A 157 7.91 8.73 10.11
C ALA A 157 9.09 9.02 11.05
N PHE A 158 9.36 8.10 11.98
CA PHE A 158 10.42 8.25 13.00
C PHE A 158 11.83 8.09 12.41
N TRP A 159 12.00 7.25 11.40
CA TRP A 159 13.28 6.88 10.82
C TRP A 159 13.32 7.10 9.31
N GLY A 160 13.37 8.36 8.90
CA GLY A 160 13.41 8.72 7.50
C GLY A 160 12.06 9.19 6.95
N ARG A 161 11.74 8.87 5.70
CA ARG A 161 10.58 9.44 5.02
C ARG A 161 9.31 8.57 5.01
N LEU A 162 9.44 7.29 5.33
CA LEU A 162 8.29 6.37 5.36
C LEU A 162 7.73 6.26 6.77
N PRO A 163 6.39 6.22 6.91
CA PRO A 163 5.74 5.87 8.17
C PRO A 163 6.19 4.52 8.69
N GLU A 164 6.33 4.42 10.02
CA GLU A 164 6.85 3.22 10.69
C GLU A 164 6.09 1.93 10.31
N PRO A 165 4.74 1.89 10.22
CA PRO A 165 4.04 0.69 9.80
C PRO A 165 4.48 0.18 8.42
N LEU A 166 4.71 1.07 7.44
CA LEU A 166 5.21 0.70 6.11
C LEU A 166 6.67 0.28 6.15
N ARG A 167 7.49 1.00 6.93
CA ARG A 167 8.92 0.66 7.08
C ARG A 167 9.09 -0.75 7.67
N VAL A 168 8.34 -1.07 8.71
CA VAL A 168 8.38 -2.40 9.35
C VAL A 168 7.85 -3.48 8.41
N ALA A 169 6.70 -3.26 7.77
CA ALA A 169 6.15 -4.20 6.78
C ALA A 169 7.17 -4.51 5.68
N ARG A 170 7.85 -3.47 5.16
CA ARG A 170 8.90 -3.62 4.14
C ARG A 170 10.10 -4.42 4.62
N LEU A 171 10.60 -4.17 5.82
CA LEU A 171 11.74 -4.92 6.38
C LEU A 171 11.40 -6.41 6.50
N ILE A 172 10.22 -6.73 7.01
CA ILE A 172 9.76 -8.10 7.15
C ILE A 172 9.55 -8.74 5.77
N ALA A 173 8.86 -8.06 4.87
CA ALA A 173 8.58 -8.58 3.53
C ALA A 173 9.86 -8.91 2.76
N ARG A 174 10.88 -8.03 2.84
CA ARG A 174 12.17 -8.23 2.17
C ARG A 174 13.09 -9.20 2.87
N GLY A 175 12.98 -9.33 4.20
CA GLY A 175 13.76 -10.30 4.95
C GLY A 175 13.28 -11.74 4.78
N LEU A 176 12.01 -11.93 4.37
CA LEU A 176 11.39 -13.25 4.19
C LEU A 176 11.27 -13.68 2.71
N SER A 177 11.73 -12.85 1.76
CA SER A 177 11.58 -13.11 0.32
C SER A 177 12.92 -13.22 -0.43
#